data_f8a967b24c314d5bdd095e3cdc2bb260
#
_entry.id   f8a967b24c314d5bdd095e3cdc2bb260
#
_cell.length_a   1.000
_cell.length_b   1.000
_cell.length_c   1.000
_cell.angle_alpha   90.00
_cell.angle_beta   90.00
_cell.angle_gamma   90.00
#
_symmetry.space_group_name_H-M   'P 1'
#
loop_
_entity.id
_entity.type
_entity.pdbx_description
1 polymer ?
#
loop_
_entity_poly.entity_id
_entity_poly.type
_entity_poly.pdbx_seq_one_letter_code
_entity_poly.pdbx_strand_id
1 'polypeptide(L)'
;MKVTKLTLFFVPVFAIALTTGCSQTQNANTNTSTQSVATPEPTPDKDAIVAEITRIEKDWPRIMKEKDGAAVRRLEADDIILLSYEGGLGSKEQDIKDIEAGDLTFDSWDLSELSVKVIDNDAAVASFLMTIKNAKYKDGPDISGYYRAVDTFARRNGQWQIVASTVVKLSPAAERSLTATASPTPPASSTPTPRSSPSPRPRPAATRRPPSPPPANQ
;
A
#
# COMPACT_ATOMS: atom_id res chain seq x y z
N MET A 1 47.29 6.17 -25.77
CA MET A 1 47.16 7.63 -25.84
C MET A 1 46.19 7.99 -26.93
N LYS A 2 44.94 8.34 -26.59
CA LYS A 2 43.96 8.99 -27.49
C LYS A 2 43.35 10.14 -26.73
N VAL A 3 43.55 11.32 -27.23
CA VAL A 3 43.18 12.62 -26.66
C VAL A 3 41.70 12.87 -27.01
N THR A 4 40.86 13.06 -26.00
CA THR A 4 39.44 13.39 -26.19
C THR A 4 39.29 14.88 -26.27
N LYS A 5 38.72 15.38 -27.35
CA LYS A 5 38.47 16.80 -27.62
C LYS A 5 37.35 17.33 -26.70
N LEU A 6 37.69 18.36 -25.90
CA LEU A 6 36.77 19.16 -25.09
C LEU A 6 36.09 20.18 -26.03
N THR A 7 34.79 20.07 -26.20
CA THR A 7 33.99 21.04 -26.96
C THR A 7 33.40 22.07 -25.98
N LEU A 8 33.88 23.28 -26.10
CA LEU A 8 33.45 24.46 -25.31
C LEU A 8 32.16 25.02 -25.92
N PHE A 9 31.04 24.96 -25.19
CA PHE A 9 29.80 25.62 -25.60
C PHE A 9 29.75 27.06 -25.07
N PHE A 10 29.65 27.98 -26.01
CA PHE A 10 29.53 29.45 -25.85
C PHE A 10 28.12 29.79 -25.35
N VAL A 11 28.02 30.49 -24.24
CA VAL A 11 26.76 31.06 -23.73
C VAL A 11 26.63 32.49 -24.23
N PRO A 12 25.58 32.90 -24.95
CA PRO A 12 25.37 34.32 -25.25
C PRO A 12 24.75 35.05 -24.05
N VAL A 13 25.45 36.11 -23.64
CA VAL A 13 24.95 37.08 -22.66
C VAL A 13 23.92 37.99 -23.35
N PHE A 14 22.68 37.97 -22.88
CA PHE A 14 21.64 38.89 -23.30
C PHE A 14 21.68 40.15 -22.40
N ALA A 15 22.04 41.28 -22.95
CA ALA A 15 22.01 42.58 -22.31
C ALA A 15 20.59 43.11 -22.22
N ILE A 16 20.10 43.38 -21.02
CA ILE A 16 18.79 44.04 -20.78
C ILE A 16 19.04 45.53 -20.62
N ALA A 17 18.48 46.33 -21.51
CA ALA A 17 18.52 47.78 -21.44
C ALA A 17 17.45 48.29 -20.44
N LEU A 18 17.90 49.05 -19.47
CA LEU A 18 17.09 49.81 -18.50
C LEU A 18 16.62 51.10 -19.16
N THR A 19 15.32 51.26 -19.36
CA THR A 19 14.72 52.56 -19.66
C THR A 19 14.01 53.09 -18.41
N THR A 20 14.54 54.16 -17.90
CA THR A 20 13.99 54.97 -16.80
C THR A 20 12.90 55.89 -17.40
N GLY A 21 11.68 55.73 -16.94
CA GLY A 21 10.57 56.64 -17.27
C GLY A 21 9.76 56.95 -16.01
N CYS A 22 10.06 58.08 -15.35
CA CYS A 22 9.21 58.68 -14.33
C CYS A 22 8.02 59.39 -14.99
N SER A 23 6.80 59.01 -14.60
CA SER A 23 5.65 59.90 -14.63
C SER A 23 4.73 59.57 -13.48
N GLN A 24 4.72 60.39 -12.46
CA GLN A 24 3.74 60.43 -11.41
C GLN A 24 2.43 60.99 -11.98
N THR A 25 1.39 60.17 -11.88
CA THR A 25 0.01 60.69 -11.88
C THR A 25 -0.73 59.97 -10.79
N GLN A 26 -1.04 60.73 -9.74
CA GLN A 26 -1.94 60.26 -8.67
C GLN A 26 -3.32 60.06 -9.26
N ASN A 27 -3.87 58.88 -9.15
CA ASN A 27 -5.30 58.70 -9.28
C ASN A 27 -5.83 57.73 -8.24
N ALA A 28 -6.95 58.12 -7.72
CA ALA A 28 -7.65 57.62 -6.57
C ALA A 28 -7.80 56.07 -6.51
N ASN A 29 -7.53 55.60 -5.35
CA ASN A 29 -7.67 54.25 -4.86
C ASN A 29 -9.16 53.80 -4.93
N THR A 30 -9.48 52.88 -5.83
CA THR A 30 -10.64 52.01 -5.67
C THR A 30 -10.11 50.60 -5.67
N ASN A 31 -9.75 50.10 -4.50
CA ASN A 31 -9.45 48.70 -4.25
C ASN A 31 -10.72 47.87 -4.43
N THR A 32 -11.10 47.58 -5.66
CA THR A 32 -11.99 46.46 -5.96
C THR A 32 -11.08 45.22 -5.96
N SER A 33 -10.91 44.60 -4.78
CA SER A 33 -10.41 43.22 -4.70
C SER A 33 -11.39 42.35 -5.46
N THR A 34 -11.09 42.08 -6.71
CA THR A 34 -11.73 41.01 -7.44
C THR A 34 -11.31 39.71 -6.76
N GLN A 35 -12.06 39.31 -5.73
CA GLN A 35 -11.96 37.99 -5.14
C GLN A 35 -12.29 37.02 -6.28
N SER A 36 -11.27 36.41 -6.86
CA SER A 36 -11.43 35.29 -7.79
C SER A 36 -12.16 34.22 -7.01
N VAL A 37 -13.44 34.07 -7.26
CA VAL A 37 -14.22 32.94 -6.75
C VAL A 37 -13.61 31.71 -7.44
N ALA A 38 -12.79 31.00 -6.69
CA ALA A 38 -12.27 29.70 -7.15
C ALA A 38 -13.48 28.83 -7.48
N THR A 39 -13.61 28.43 -8.72
CA THR A 39 -14.58 27.43 -9.13
C THR A 39 -14.33 26.19 -8.29
N PRO A 40 -15.35 25.63 -7.59
CA PRO A 40 -15.14 24.41 -6.81
C PRO A 40 -14.56 23.33 -7.71
N GLU A 41 -13.43 22.77 -7.30
CA GLU A 41 -12.87 21.61 -7.99
C GLU A 41 -13.92 20.47 -7.97
N PRO A 42 -14.16 19.79 -9.09
CA PRO A 42 -15.16 18.73 -9.15
C PRO A 42 -14.81 17.64 -8.11
N THR A 43 -15.79 17.24 -7.35
CA THR A 43 -15.63 16.15 -6.37
C THR A 43 -15.11 14.89 -7.09
N PRO A 44 -14.08 14.22 -6.57
CA PRO A 44 -13.54 13.03 -7.18
C PRO A 44 -14.60 11.94 -7.38
N ASP A 45 -14.67 11.36 -8.57
CA ASP A 45 -15.35 10.07 -8.75
C ASP A 45 -14.46 8.97 -8.13
N LYS A 46 -14.62 8.78 -6.83
CA LYS A 46 -13.79 7.86 -6.06
C LYS A 46 -13.92 6.42 -6.54
N ASP A 47 -15.11 6.02 -6.97
CA ASP A 47 -15.36 4.65 -7.40
C ASP A 47 -14.64 4.36 -8.72
N ALA A 48 -14.65 5.31 -9.65
CA ALA A 48 -13.91 5.21 -10.90
C ALA A 48 -12.39 5.16 -10.66
N ILE A 49 -11.87 5.97 -9.72
CA ILE A 49 -10.45 5.95 -9.35
C ILE A 49 -10.08 4.61 -8.72
N VAL A 50 -10.87 4.12 -7.77
CA VAL A 50 -10.65 2.81 -7.14
C VAL A 50 -10.64 1.68 -8.16
N ALA A 51 -11.59 1.71 -9.11
CA ALA A 51 -11.67 0.70 -10.16
C ALA A 51 -10.42 0.70 -11.05
N GLU A 52 -9.95 1.87 -11.47
CA GLU A 52 -8.78 2.02 -12.34
C GLU A 52 -7.49 1.59 -11.64
N ILE A 53 -7.23 2.05 -10.41
CA ILE A 53 -6.05 1.63 -9.63
C ILE A 53 -6.09 0.12 -9.37
N THR A 54 -7.26 -0.42 -9.01
CA THR A 54 -7.43 -1.87 -8.84
C THR A 54 -7.10 -2.65 -10.11
N ARG A 55 -7.48 -2.13 -11.27
CA ARG A 55 -7.16 -2.75 -12.57
C ARG A 55 -5.66 -2.74 -12.82
N ILE A 56 -4.99 -1.62 -12.55
CA ILE A 56 -3.53 -1.49 -12.71
C ILE A 56 -2.82 -2.53 -11.82
N GLU A 57 -3.17 -2.59 -10.54
CA GLU A 57 -2.51 -3.54 -9.61
C GLU A 57 -2.71 -4.99 -10.01
N LYS A 58 -3.91 -5.35 -10.44
CA LYS A 58 -4.21 -6.72 -10.87
C LYS A 58 -3.55 -7.13 -12.18
N ASP A 59 -3.03 -6.19 -12.96
CA ASP A 59 -2.37 -6.47 -14.23
C ASP A 59 -0.87 -6.80 -14.07
N TRP A 60 -0.26 -6.50 -12.93
CA TRP A 60 1.16 -6.74 -12.70
C TRP A 60 1.61 -8.20 -12.95
N PRO A 61 0.89 -9.25 -12.50
CA PRO A 61 1.28 -10.63 -12.81
C PRO A 61 1.37 -10.92 -14.31
N ARG A 62 0.48 -10.33 -15.13
CA ARG A 62 0.53 -10.43 -16.59
C ARG A 62 1.72 -9.68 -17.14
N ILE A 63 1.93 -8.43 -16.71
CA ILE A 63 3.04 -7.57 -17.14
C ILE A 63 4.38 -8.29 -16.94
N MET A 64 4.58 -8.87 -15.76
CA MET A 64 5.78 -9.63 -15.43
C MET A 64 5.94 -10.88 -16.30
N LYS A 65 4.85 -11.67 -16.45
CA LYS A 65 4.86 -12.92 -17.19
C LYS A 65 5.10 -12.72 -18.70
N GLU A 66 4.51 -11.66 -19.25
CA GLU A 66 4.63 -11.31 -20.68
C GLU A 66 5.84 -10.43 -20.98
N LYS A 67 6.62 -10.04 -19.95
CA LYS A 67 7.79 -9.16 -20.09
C LYS A 67 7.43 -7.81 -20.72
N ASP A 68 6.29 -7.26 -20.34
CA ASP A 68 5.70 -6.05 -20.94
C ASP A 68 6.36 -4.78 -20.40
N GLY A 69 7.61 -4.53 -20.77
CA GLY A 69 8.32 -3.29 -20.42
C GLY A 69 7.63 -2.02 -20.93
N ALA A 70 6.79 -2.13 -21.99
CA ALA A 70 6.02 -0.98 -22.46
C ALA A 70 4.91 -0.59 -21.46
N ALA A 71 4.30 -1.56 -20.78
CA ALA A 71 3.37 -1.29 -19.69
C ALA A 71 4.07 -0.59 -18.52
N VAL A 72 5.24 -1.07 -18.13
CA VAL A 72 6.03 -0.46 -17.03
C VAL A 72 6.40 0.99 -17.37
N ARG A 73 6.85 1.27 -18.61
CA ARG A 73 7.14 2.64 -19.03
C ARG A 73 5.95 3.60 -18.86
N ARG A 74 4.73 3.10 -19.02
CA ARG A 74 3.50 3.92 -18.85
C ARG A 74 3.08 4.04 -17.39
N LEU A 75 3.24 2.95 -16.63
CA LEU A 75 2.71 2.86 -15.26
C LEU A 75 3.65 3.45 -14.22
N GLU A 76 4.95 3.35 -14.40
CA GLU A 76 5.91 3.96 -13.49
C GLU A 76 6.26 5.38 -13.91
N ALA A 77 6.32 6.29 -12.95
CA ALA A 77 6.80 7.66 -13.18
C ALA A 77 8.32 7.67 -13.40
N ASP A 78 8.84 8.65 -14.14
CA ASP A 78 10.30 8.75 -14.38
C ASP A 78 11.08 9.07 -13.11
N ASP A 79 10.42 9.69 -12.12
CA ASP A 79 10.97 10.04 -10.81
C ASP A 79 10.47 9.11 -9.69
N ILE A 80 10.07 7.89 -10.02
CA ILE A 80 9.56 6.92 -9.05
C ILE A 80 10.58 6.59 -7.96
N ILE A 81 10.09 6.39 -6.73
CA ILE A 81 10.86 5.83 -5.63
C ILE A 81 10.50 4.35 -5.49
N LEU A 82 11.42 3.47 -5.87
CA LEU A 82 11.27 2.02 -5.71
C LEU A 82 12.07 1.54 -4.51
N LEU A 83 11.40 1.01 -3.49
CA LEU A 83 12.05 0.35 -2.35
C LEU A 83 11.80 -1.15 -2.43
N SER A 84 12.85 -1.91 -2.72
CA SER A 84 12.77 -3.37 -2.81
C SER A 84 12.61 -4.02 -1.43
N TYR A 85 12.16 -5.28 -1.43
CA TYR A 85 12.01 -6.08 -0.20
C TYR A 85 13.33 -6.33 0.55
N GLU A 86 14.48 -6.12 -0.09
CA GLU A 86 15.82 -6.20 0.50
C GLU A 86 16.28 -4.85 1.07
N GLY A 87 15.48 -3.79 0.91
CA GLY A 87 15.79 -2.43 1.37
C GLY A 87 16.65 -1.61 0.40
N GLY A 88 16.93 -2.14 -0.81
CA GLY A 88 17.61 -1.40 -1.86
C GLY A 88 16.66 -0.43 -2.59
N LEU A 89 17.22 0.68 -3.09
CA LEU A 89 16.51 1.57 -4.01
C LEU A 89 16.73 1.10 -5.44
N GLY A 90 15.62 0.94 -6.18
CA GLY A 90 15.59 0.65 -7.59
C GLY A 90 15.41 1.90 -8.46
N SER A 91 15.41 1.72 -9.77
CA SER A 91 15.03 2.75 -10.75
C SER A 91 14.12 2.15 -11.81
N LYS A 92 13.28 2.99 -12.40
CA LYS A 92 12.41 2.62 -13.52
C LYS A 92 13.17 1.95 -14.67
N GLU A 93 14.33 2.48 -15.03
CA GLU A 93 15.15 1.94 -16.13
C GLU A 93 15.64 0.54 -15.83
N GLN A 94 16.02 0.26 -14.57
CA GLN A 94 16.46 -1.05 -14.15
C GLN A 94 15.29 -2.03 -14.13
N ASP A 95 14.13 -1.59 -13.62
CA ASP A 95 12.93 -2.42 -13.54
C ASP A 95 12.43 -2.83 -14.94
N ILE A 96 12.36 -1.87 -15.87
CA ILE A 96 12.06 -2.16 -17.28
C ILE A 96 13.01 -3.21 -17.87
N LYS A 97 14.31 -3.02 -17.64
CA LYS A 97 15.34 -3.90 -18.17
C LYS A 97 15.23 -5.32 -17.62
N ASP A 98 14.97 -5.44 -16.31
CA ASP A 98 14.85 -6.75 -15.65
C ASP A 98 13.57 -7.47 -16.09
N ILE A 99 12.47 -6.72 -16.27
CA ILE A 99 11.19 -7.27 -16.76
C ILE A 99 11.33 -7.72 -18.23
N GLU A 100 11.89 -6.90 -19.11
CA GLU A 100 12.10 -7.26 -20.53
C GLU A 100 13.06 -8.47 -20.68
N ALA A 101 14.05 -8.60 -19.80
CA ALA A 101 14.93 -9.76 -19.76
C ALA A 101 14.19 -11.02 -19.24
N GLY A 102 13.16 -10.84 -18.41
CA GLY A 102 12.45 -11.92 -17.72
C GLY A 102 13.29 -12.49 -16.60
N ASP A 103 13.98 -11.61 -15.88
CA ASP A 103 14.88 -11.96 -14.80
C ASP A 103 14.11 -12.55 -13.60
N LEU A 104 12.86 -12.14 -13.39
CA LEU A 104 11.97 -12.75 -12.41
C LEU A 104 11.12 -13.85 -13.06
N THR A 105 11.26 -15.06 -12.57
CA THR A 105 10.44 -16.22 -12.96
C THR A 105 9.57 -16.66 -11.78
N PHE A 106 8.35 -17.13 -12.04
CA PHE A 106 7.42 -17.61 -11.01
C PHE A 106 6.33 -18.49 -11.64
N ASP A 107 5.73 -19.36 -10.82
CA ASP A 107 4.56 -20.16 -11.24
C ASP A 107 3.26 -19.38 -11.05
N SER A 108 3.07 -18.78 -9.88
CA SER A 108 1.90 -17.94 -9.61
C SER A 108 2.30 -16.68 -8.84
N TRP A 109 1.54 -15.62 -9.10
CA TRP A 109 1.57 -14.34 -8.39
C TRP A 109 0.13 -13.90 -8.15
N ASP A 110 -0.31 -14.01 -6.91
CA ASP A 110 -1.67 -13.72 -6.51
C ASP A 110 -1.71 -12.45 -5.64
N LEU A 111 -2.67 -11.57 -5.89
CA LEU A 111 -2.95 -10.40 -5.06
C LEU A 111 -4.21 -10.65 -4.21
N SER A 112 -4.10 -10.31 -2.94
CA SER A 112 -5.21 -10.34 -1.99
C SER A 112 -5.17 -9.13 -1.06
N GLU A 113 -6.23 -8.90 -0.29
CA GLU A 113 -6.35 -7.77 0.64
C GLU A 113 -6.08 -6.40 -0.04
N LEU A 114 -6.38 -6.30 -1.34
CA LEU A 114 -6.19 -5.06 -2.08
C LEU A 114 -7.17 -3.98 -1.58
N SER A 115 -6.62 -2.88 -1.13
CA SER A 115 -7.35 -1.70 -0.64
C SER A 115 -6.80 -0.45 -1.31
N VAL A 116 -7.68 0.35 -1.90
CA VAL A 116 -7.31 1.63 -2.52
C VAL A 116 -7.90 2.77 -1.72
N LYS A 117 -7.06 3.70 -1.28
CA LYS A 117 -7.43 4.93 -0.62
C LYS A 117 -7.26 6.10 -1.59
N VAL A 118 -8.36 6.67 -2.04
CA VAL A 118 -8.35 7.90 -2.84
C VAL A 118 -8.09 9.08 -1.91
N ILE A 119 -7.06 9.87 -2.22
CA ILE A 119 -6.70 11.09 -1.49
C ILE A 119 -7.45 12.27 -2.10
N ASP A 120 -7.30 12.47 -3.41
CA ASP A 120 -7.98 13.49 -4.19
C ASP A 120 -8.19 13.03 -5.64
N ASN A 121 -8.45 13.96 -6.59
CA ASN A 121 -8.64 13.67 -8.00
C ASN A 121 -7.41 13.07 -8.69
N ASP A 122 -6.22 13.36 -8.18
CA ASP A 122 -4.95 13.09 -8.83
C ASP A 122 -3.97 12.29 -7.95
N ALA A 123 -4.41 11.85 -6.75
CA ALA A 123 -3.60 11.06 -5.84
C ALA A 123 -4.39 9.91 -5.17
N ALA A 124 -3.76 8.73 -5.13
CA ALA A 124 -4.30 7.55 -4.46
C ALA A 124 -3.16 6.69 -3.90
N VAL A 125 -3.49 5.85 -2.92
CA VAL A 125 -2.57 4.84 -2.36
C VAL A 125 -3.26 3.48 -2.43
N ALA A 126 -2.56 2.50 -2.97
CA ALA A 126 -2.95 1.09 -2.92
C ALA A 126 -2.10 0.35 -1.88
N SER A 127 -2.69 -0.60 -1.19
CA SER A 127 -1.98 -1.56 -0.35
C SER A 127 -2.54 -2.95 -0.56
N PHE A 128 -1.67 -3.95 -0.60
CA PHE A 128 -2.09 -5.32 -0.90
C PHE A 128 -1.12 -6.35 -0.34
N LEU A 129 -1.57 -7.60 -0.31
CA LEU A 129 -0.76 -8.77 -0.04
C LEU A 129 -0.50 -9.50 -1.36
N MET A 130 0.78 -9.74 -1.65
CA MET A 130 1.21 -10.62 -2.75
C MET A 130 1.58 -11.99 -2.20
N THR A 131 1.18 -13.04 -2.89
CA THR A 131 1.66 -14.41 -2.68
C THR A 131 2.32 -14.87 -3.96
N ILE A 132 3.63 -15.15 -3.90
CA ILE A 132 4.41 -15.56 -5.06
C ILE A 132 4.96 -16.96 -4.82
N LYS A 133 4.80 -17.87 -5.79
CA LYS A 133 5.21 -19.28 -5.69
C LYS A 133 6.24 -19.65 -6.74
N ASN A 134 7.21 -20.47 -6.34
CA ASN A 134 8.30 -20.97 -7.17
C ASN A 134 9.01 -19.83 -7.91
N ALA A 135 9.33 -18.77 -7.14
CA ALA A 135 9.87 -17.53 -7.65
C ALA A 135 11.39 -17.49 -7.53
N LYS A 136 12.04 -17.04 -8.59
CA LYS A 136 13.49 -16.80 -8.62
C LYS A 136 13.77 -15.53 -9.41
N TYR A 137 14.75 -14.79 -8.92
CA TYR A 137 15.31 -13.67 -9.65
C TYR A 137 16.67 -14.11 -10.23
N LYS A 138 16.77 -14.21 -11.55
CA LYS A 138 17.94 -14.79 -12.25
C LYS A 138 18.27 -16.20 -11.72
N ASP A 139 19.54 -16.47 -11.53
CA ASP A 139 20.04 -17.73 -10.94
C ASP A 139 20.12 -17.68 -9.41
N GLY A 140 19.42 -16.72 -8.80
CA GLY A 140 19.41 -16.51 -7.35
C GLY A 140 18.62 -17.55 -6.57
N PRO A 141 18.56 -17.41 -5.25
CA PRO A 141 17.78 -18.30 -4.39
C PRO A 141 16.28 -18.19 -4.66
N ASP A 142 15.52 -19.15 -4.14
CA ASP A 142 14.07 -19.08 -4.11
C ASP A 142 13.62 -17.90 -3.25
N ILE A 143 12.83 -17.02 -3.86
CA ILE A 143 12.27 -15.83 -3.22
C ILE A 143 10.76 -15.94 -3.00
N SER A 144 10.18 -17.14 -3.18
CA SER A 144 8.77 -17.39 -2.91
C SER A 144 8.36 -16.92 -1.51
N GLY A 145 7.08 -16.61 -1.33
CA GLY A 145 6.55 -16.18 -0.02
C GLY A 145 5.47 -15.13 -0.13
N TYR A 146 5.23 -14.49 0.99
CA TYR A 146 4.24 -13.43 1.15
C TYR A 146 4.93 -12.08 1.27
N TYR A 147 4.38 -11.10 0.57
CA TYR A 147 4.90 -9.74 0.54
C TYR A 147 3.78 -8.75 0.79
N ARG A 148 4.01 -7.73 1.61
CA ARG A 148 3.16 -6.53 1.67
C ARG A 148 3.73 -5.49 0.75
N ALA A 149 2.86 -4.87 -0.05
CA ALA A 149 3.22 -3.74 -0.88
C ALA A 149 2.33 -2.54 -0.58
N VAL A 150 2.89 -1.36 -0.79
CA VAL A 150 2.19 -0.09 -0.77
C VAL A 150 2.68 0.72 -1.96
N ASP A 151 1.75 1.02 -2.87
CA ASP A 151 2.00 1.84 -4.05
C ASP A 151 1.27 3.18 -3.94
N THR A 152 1.99 4.24 -4.21
CA THR A 152 1.45 5.61 -4.28
C THR A 152 1.30 6.00 -5.73
N PHE A 153 0.11 6.43 -6.08
CA PHE A 153 -0.25 6.86 -7.42
C PHE A 153 -0.42 8.37 -7.51
N ALA A 154 0.05 8.93 -8.62
CA ALA A 154 -0.29 10.29 -9.04
C ALA A 154 -0.84 10.27 -10.45
N ARG A 155 -1.82 11.12 -10.73
CA ARG A 155 -2.35 11.31 -12.07
C ARG A 155 -1.60 12.43 -12.77
N ARG A 156 -0.82 12.09 -13.78
CA ARG A 156 0.00 13.03 -14.54
C ARG A 156 -0.39 13.00 -15.99
N ASN A 157 -0.72 14.16 -16.58
CA ASN A 157 -1.19 14.25 -17.95
C ASN A 157 -2.40 13.35 -18.25
N GLY A 158 -3.31 13.21 -17.28
CA GLY A 158 -4.50 12.37 -17.40
C GLY A 158 -4.27 10.87 -17.22
N GLN A 159 -3.03 10.41 -16.94
CA GLN A 159 -2.69 9.00 -16.72
C GLN A 159 -2.26 8.76 -15.28
N TRP A 160 -2.72 7.67 -14.70
CA TRP A 160 -2.26 7.21 -13.40
C TRP A 160 -0.89 6.57 -13.52
N GLN A 161 0.04 7.04 -12.70
CA GLN A 161 1.40 6.52 -12.60
C GLN A 161 1.77 6.22 -11.15
N ILE A 162 2.51 5.15 -10.93
CA ILE A 162 3.11 4.84 -9.64
C ILE A 162 4.30 5.77 -9.43
N VAL A 163 4.26 6.57 -8.37
CA VAL A 163 5.32 7.53 -8.01
C VAL A 163 6.18 7.03 -6.85
N ALA A 164 5.68 6.08 -6.09
CA ALA A 164 6.45 5.36 -5.08
C ALA A 164 5.90 3.95 -4.91
N SER A 165 6.78 2.96 -4.79
CA SER A 165 6.45 1.58 -4.46
C SER A 165 7.36 1.07 -3.35
N THR A 166 6.76 0.41 -2.37
CA THR A 166 7.47 -0.24 -1.27
C THR A 166 7.00 -1.67 -1.12
N VAL A 167 7.94 -2.60 -1.16
CA VAL A 167 7.66 -4.03 -1.00
C VAL A 167 8.41 -4.57 0.22
N VAL A 168 7.71 -5.28 1.09
CA VAL A 168 8.27 -5.90 2.29
C VAL A 168 7.96 -7.38 2.29
N LYS A 169 8.99 -8.24 2.34
CA LYS A 169 8.80 -9.68 2.54
C LYS A 169 8.36 -9.96 3.97
N LEU A 170 7.30 -10.74 4.13
CA LEU A 170 6.82 -11.08 5.47
C LEU A 170 7.76 -12.07 6.15
N SER A 171 7.89 -11.93 7.46
CA SER A 171 8.61 -12.92 8.27
C SER A 171 7.82 -14.23 8.36
N PRO A 172 8.48 -15.38 8.60
CA PRO A 172 7.77 -16.65 8.79
C PRO A 172 6.73 -16.63 9.94
N ALA A 173 6.89 -15.75 10.93
CA ALA A 173 5.90 -15.57 11.99
C ALA A 173 4.65 -14.85 11.47
N ALA A 174 4.81 -13.80 10.67
CA ALA A 174 3.70 -13.08 10.04
C ALA A 174 2.95 -13.97 9.03
N GLU A 175 3.66 -14.76 8.24
CA GLU A 175 3.06 -15.73 7.30
C GLU A 175 2.18 -16.76 8.02
N ARG A 176 2.65 -17.32 9.14
CA ARG A 176 1.84 -18.25 9.95
C ARG A 176 0.56 -17.60 10.48
N SER A 177 0.60 -16.33 10.82
CA SER A 177 -0.59 -15.61 11.29
C SER A 177 -1.64 -15.47 10.19
N LEU A 178 -1.24 -15.20 8.94
CA LEU A 178 -2.14 -15.13 7.79
C LEU A 178 -2.81 -16.48 7.53
N THR A 179 -2.05 -17.58 7.53
CA THR A 179 -2.57 -18.92 7.26
C THR A 179 -3.47 -19.43 8.38
N ALA A 180 -3.20 -19.07 9.65
CA ALA A 180 -4.06 -19.42 10.77
C ALA A 180 -5.43 -18.73 10.72
N THR A 181 -5.50 -17.48 10.24
CA THR A 181 -6.75 -16.75 10.07
C THR A 181 -7.59 -17.29 8.89
N ALA A 182 -6.94 -17.87 7.89
CA ALA A 182 -7.60 -18.48 6.73
C ALA A 182 -8.11 -19.91 6.98
N SER A 183 -7.79 -20.53 8.12
CA SER A 183 -8.35 -21.85 8.49
C SER A 183 -9.85 -21.71 8.74
N PRO A 184 -10.70 -22.61 8.14
CA PRO A 184 -12.12 -22.58 8.39
C PRO A 184 -12.37 -22.75 9.89
N THR A 185 -13.22 -21.88 10.46
CA THR A 185 -13.76 -22.05 11.80
C THR A 185 -14.20 -23.50 11.98
N PRO A 186 -13.74 -24.23 13.01
CA PRO A 186 -14.23 -25.57 13.29
C PRO A 186 -15.77 -25.51 13.30
N PRO A 187 -16.46 -26.49 12.73
CA PRO A 187 -17.91 -26.51 12.81
C PRO A 187 -18.31 -26.35 14.26
N ALA A 188 -19.20 -25.37 14.52
CA ALA A 188 -19.70 -25.07 15.85
C ALA A 188 -20.01 -26.41 16.55
N SER A 189 -19.27 -26.68 17.64
CA SER A 189 -19.50 -27.86 18.46
C SER A 189 -21.01 -27.96 18.72
N SER A 190 -21.58 -29.05 18.24
CA SER A 190 -22.97 -29.40 18.48
C SER A 190 -23.28 -29.10 19.95
N THR A 191 -24.23 -28.21 20.18
CA THR A 191 -24.83 -27.88 21.45
C THR A 191 -24.95 -29.15 22.30
N PRO A 192 -24.37 -29.22 23.48
CA PRO A 192 -24.57 -30.40 24.34
C PRO A 192 -26.05 -30.49 24.63
N THR A 193 -26.65 -31.60 24.23
CA THR A 193 -28.01 -31.99 24.59
C THR A 193 -28.19 -31.75 26.10
N PRO A 194 -29.26 -31.07 26.56
CA PRO A 194 -29.48 -30.85 27.97
C PRO A 194 -29.54 -32.20 28.66
N ARG A 195 -28.54 -32.51 29.47
CA ARG A 195 -28.54 -33.68 30.33
C ARG A 195 -29.68 -33.46 31.32
N SER A 196 -30.71 -34.28 31.23
CA SER A 196 -31.79 -34.35 32.20
C SER A 196 -31.24 -34.38 33.61
N SER A 197 -31.57 -33.36 34.39
CA SER A 197 -31.17 -33.24 35.79
C SER A 197 -31.64 -34.48 36.55
N PRO A 198 -30.78 -35.15 37.32
CA PRO A 198 -31.24 -36.20 38.21
C PRO A 198 -32.12 -35.59 39.33
N SER A 199 -33.27 -36.23 39.54
CA SER A 199 -34.22 -35.90 40.61
C SER A 199 -33.54 -35.75 41.97
N PRO A 200 -33.93 -34.76 42.81
CA PRO A 200 -33.24 -34.51 44.08
C PRO A 200 -33.46 -35.70 45.04
N ARG A 201 -32.37 -36.25 45.48
CA ARG A 201 -32.30 -37.27 46.55
C ARG A 201 -32.85 -36.68 47.85
N PRO A 202 -33.68 -37.41 48.61
CA PRO A 202 -34.17 -36.94 49.94
C PRO A 202 -33.00 -36.64 50.88
N ARG A 203 -33.06 -35.50 51.50
CA ARG A 203 -32.10 -35.04 52.49
C ARG A 203 -32.21 -35.91 53.77
N PRO A 204 -31.12 -36.45 54.33
CA PRO A 204 -31.15 -37.09 55.64
C PRO A 204 -31.50 -36.07 56.73
N ALA A 205 -32.35 -36.51 57.68
CA ALA A 205 -32.82 -35.69 58.80
C ALA A 205 -31.65 -35.19 59.64
N ALA A 206 -31.68 -33.91 59.99
CA ALA A 206 -30.68 -33.22 60.78
C ALA A 206 -30.69 -33.83 62.20
N THR A 207 -29.59 -34.47 62.61
CA THR A 207 -29.33 -34.87 63.99
C THR A 207 -29.09 -33.60 64.81
N ARG A 208 -29.92 -33.37 65.80
CA ARG A 208 -29.84 -32.27 66.76
C ARG A 208 -28.50 -32.38 67.53
N ARG A 209 -27.68 -31.36 67.47
CA ARG A 209 -26.48 -31.17 68.31
C ARG A 209 -26.88 -30.86 69.73
N PRO A 210 -26.29 -31.50 70.73
CA PRO A 210 -26.58 -31.16 72.15
C PRO A 210 -26.04 -29.74 72.52
N PRO A 211 -26.65 -29.10 73.53
CA PRO A 211 -26.25 -27.74 73.92
C PRO A 211 -24.88 -27.75 74.61
N SER A 212 -24.11 -26.68 74.37
CA SER A 212 -22.80 -26.46 74.99
C SER A 212 -22.96 -26.09 76.47
N PRO A 213 -22.03 -26.52 77.36
CA PRO A 213 -22.05 -26.17 78.79
C PRO A 213 -21.69 -24.68 79.01
N PRO A 214 -22.14 -24.11 80.13
CA PRO A 214 -21.91 -22.71 80.45
C PRO A 214 -20.46 -22.41 80.84
N PRO A 215 -19.97 -21.18 80.65
CA PRO A 215 -18.62 -20.80 81.01
C PRO A 215 -18.39 -20.81 82.51
N ALA A 216 -17.24 -21.36 82.95
CA ALA A 216 -16.77 -21.31 84.34
C ALA A 216 -16.33 -19.86 84.70
N ASN A 217 -16.82 -19.34 85.84
CA ASN A 217 -16.32 -18.12 86.48
C ASN A 217 -14.89 -18.38 86.97
N GLN A 218 -13.98 -17.53 86.62
CA GLN A 218 -12.95 -16.94 87.46
C GLN A 218 -12.60 -15.54 87.01
#